data_3654dd379e5114b9a0edc30274dfc79f
#
_entry.id   3654dd379e5114b9a0edc30274dfc79f
#
_cell.length_a   1.000
_cell.length_b   1.000
_cell.length_c   1.000
_cell.angle_alpha   90.00
_cell.angle_beta   90.00
_cell.angle_gamma   90.00
#
_symmetry.space_group_name_H-M   'P 1'
#
loop_
_entity.id
_entity.type
_entity.pdbx_description
1 polymer ?
#
loop_
_entity_poly.entity_id
_entity_poly.type
_entity_poly.pdbx_seq_one_letter_code
_entity_poly.pdbx_strand_id
1 'polypeptide(L)'
;GLGNPKAALTISHQLPVLVSSTGVAVELHHRVTQPAKYKVCLMTQNIWSRAIMKKIGKVDVKFSSPEDLLIHLCEHASVHHLFNNGPLILSDINYLVNTHELDWVYILQVTKEYQYTRALLIVLMQASVKVNTKIPVQVLQSLGADQLDMSVLDTVEDLMLTSIEANKNMNEATTKIFYANSAIEKIKALIELIFVSRIVIAGEFPVSERSLLVYLYYPRRWYRLITQRAPGLVSAYCNR
;
A
#
# COMPACT_ATOMS: atom_id res chain seq x y z
N GLY A 1 7.72 -21.15 -3.97
CA GLY A 1 7.21 -21.60 -5.26
C GLY A 1 7.36 -20.49 -6.28
N LEU A 2 8.00 -20.80 -7.38
CA LEU A 2 8.12 -19.88 -8.50
C LEU A 2 6.72 -19.61 -9.05
N GLY A 3 6.17 -18.46 -8.74
CA GLY A 3 4.87 -18.05 -9.24
C GLY A 3 4.88 -18.01 -10.76
N ASN A 4 3.76 -18.33 -11.38
CA ASN A 4 3.59 -18.20 -12.82
C ASN A 4 3.66 -16.71 -13.22
N PRO A 5 4.64 -16.27 -14.04
CA PRO A 5 4.77 -14.86 -14.43
C PRO A 5 3.50 -14.30 -15.10
N LYS A 6 2.80 -15.11 -15.91
CA LYS A 6 1.53 -14.70 -16.56
C LYS A 6 0.41 -14.48 -15.53
N ALA A 7 0.34 -15.29 -14.49
CA ALA A 7 -0.62 -15.09 -13.40
C ALA A 7 -0.24 -13.84 -12.59
N ALA A 8 1.05 -13.62 -12.30
CA ALA A 8 1.53 -12.45 -11.59
C ALA A 8 1.15 -11.14 -12.31
N LEU A 9 1.24 -11.08 -13.63
CA LEU A 9 0.82 -9.91 -14.41
C LEU A 9 -0.67 -9.56 -14.24
N THR A 10 -1.50 -10.52 -13.86
CA THR A 10 -2.94 -10.32 -13.70
C THR A 10 -3.33 -9.97 -12.26
N ILE A 11 -2.73 -10.67 -11.27
CA ILE A 11 -3.19 -10.63 -9.87
C ILE A 11 -2.24 -9.88 -8.92
N SER A 12 -1.06 -9.49 -9.39
CA SER A 12 -0.03 -8.81 -8.57
C SER A 12 0.41 -7.51 -9.22
N HIS A 13 1.07 -6.65 -8.46
CA HIS A 13 1.78 -5.48 -8.95
C HIS A 13 3.24 -5.80 -9.32
N GLN A 14 3.76 -6.94 -8.88
CA GLN A 14 5.14 -7.39 -9.11
C GLN A 14 5.20 -8.76 -9.76
N LEU A 15 6.30 -9.03 -10.44
CA LEU A 15 6.66 -10.35 -10.93
C LEU A 15 7.20 -11.22 -9.78
N PRO A 16 7.31 -12.55 -9.97
CA PRO A 16 7.99 -13.41 -9.01
C PRO A 16 9.39 -12.90 -8.72
N VAL A 17 9.78 -12.91 -7.44
CA VAL A 17 11.09 -12.46 -6.98
C VAL A 17 12.20 -13.25 -7.69
N LEU A 18 13.15 -12.53 -8.26
CA LEU A 18 14.38 -13.09 -8.83
C LEU A 18 15.45 -13.13 -7.74
N VAL A 19 16.07 -14.30 -7.54
CA VAL A 19 17.14 -14.44 -6.56
C VAL A 19 18.43 -14.85 -7.29
N SER A 20 19.49 -14.07 -7.09
CA SER A 20 20.81 -14.39 -7.65
C SER A 20 21.45 -15.59 -6.93
N SER A 21 22.49 -16.17 -7.53
CA SER A 21 23.30 -17.24 -6.89
C SER A 21 23.98 -16.77 -5.60
N THR A 22 24.15 -15.45 -5.42
CA THR A 22 24.73 -14.84 -4.20
C THR A 22 23.68 -14.47 -3.16
N GLY A 23 22.40 -14.81 -3.38
CA GLY A 23 21.30 -14.53 -2.45
C GLY A 23 20.69 -13.13 -2.57
N VAL A 24 21.13 -12.31 -3.53
CA VAL A 24 20.51 -10.99 -3.76
C VAL A 24 19.14 -11.19 -4.39
N ALA A 25 18.11 -10.64 -3.74
CA ALA A 25 16.75 -10.66 -4.25
C ALA A 25 16.46 -9.38 -5.06
N VAL A 26 15.81 -9.54 -6.22
CA VAL A 26 15.36 -8.45 -7.08
C VAL A 26 13.88 -8.61 -7.35
N GLU A 27 13.11 -7.59 -7.04
CA GLU A 27 11.68 -7.51 -7.32
C GLU A 27 11.41 -6.55 -8.47
N LEU A 28 10.79 -7.06 -9.53
CA LEU A 28 10.39 -6.26 -10.68
C LEU A 28 8.91 -5.92 -10.56
N HIS A 29 8.62 -4.64 -10.34
CA HIS A 29 7.27 -4.12 -10.30
C HIS A 29 6.84 -3.66 -11.69
N HIS A 30 5.72 -4.16 -12.19
CA HIS A 30 5.13 -3.71 -13.46
C HIS A 30 3.97 -2.75 -13.25
N ARG A 31 3.55 -2.56 -12.00
CA ARG A 31 2.57 -1.57 -11.54
C ARG A 31 3.02 -1.00 -10.20
N VAL A 32 2.54 0.18 -9.88
CA VAL A 32 2.90 0.86 -8.62
C VAL A 32 2.15 0.27 -7.43
N THR A 33 0.93 -0.26 -7.66
CA THR A 33 0.08 -0.82 -6.62
C THR A 33 -0.72 -2.03 -7.13
N GLN A 34 -1.42 -2.70 -6.24
CA GLN A 34 -2.21 -3.91 -6.54
C GLN A 34 -3.30 -3.63 -7.60
N PRO A 35 -3.60 -4.61 -8.49
CA PRO A 35 -4.49 -4.43 -9.64
C PRO A 35 -5.99 -4.32 -9.31
N ALA A 36 -6.34 -4.03 -8.07
CA ALA A 36 -7.72 -4.06 -7.59
C ALA A 36 -8.69 -3.10 -8.31
N LYS A 37 -8.17 -2.08 -9.06
CA LYS A 37 -9.03 -1.10 -9.74
C LYS A 37 -8.42 -0.62 -11.06
N TYR A 38 -9.27 -0.33 -12.05
CA TYR A 38 -8.93 0.24 -13.35
C TYR A 38 -7.99 1.45 -13.30
N LYS A 39 -8.14 2.32 -12.29
CA LYS A 39 -7.31 3.52 -12.10
C LYS A 39 -5.81 3.24 -11.88
N VAL A 40 -5.45 2.06 -11.41
CA VAL A 40 -4.05 1.67 -11.14
C VAL A 40 -3.19 1.65 -12.41
N CYS A 41 -3.74 1.20 -13.53
CA CYS A 41 -3.01 1.21 -14.79
C CYS A 41 -2.72 2.64 -15.27
N LEU A 42 -3.68 3.55 -15.11
CA LEU A 42 -3.51 4.97 -15.44
C LEU A 42 -2.44 5.62 -14.55
N MET A 43 -2.44 5.35 -13.25
CA MET A 43 -1.43 5.86 -12.33
C MET A 43 -0.02 5.44 -12.78
N THR A 44 0.19 4.17 -13.10
CA THR A 44 1.49 3.68 -13.58
C THR A 44 1.90 4.36 -14.89
N GLN A 45 0.99 4.57 -15.84
CA GLN A 45 1.25 5.30 -17.09
C GLN A 45 1.61 6.76 -16.84
N ASN A 46 0.92 7.43 -15.92
CA ASN A 46 1.20 8.81 -15.55
C ASN A 46 2.59 8.96 -14.95
N ILE A 47 3.01 8.07 -14.06
CA ILE A 47 4.36 8.04 -13.51
C ILE A 47 5.40 7.85 -14.62
N TRP A 48 5.17 6.94 -15.57
CA TRP A 48 6.07 6.76 -16.70
C TRP A 48 6.18 8.00 -17.61
N SER A 49 5.08 8.70 -17.84
CA SER A 49 5.06 9.91 -18.67
C SER A 49 5.77 11.10 -18.01
N ARG A 50 5.77 11.17 -16.68
CA ARG A 50 6.43 12.21 -15.88
C ARG A 50 7.85 11.83 -15.44
N ALA A 51 8.30 10.62 -15.79
CA ALA A 51 9.61 10.13 -15.38
C ALA A 51 10.76 11.03 -15.86
N ILE A 52 11.71 11.29 -14.96
CA ILE A 52 12.86 12.14 -15.18
C ILE A 52 14.04 11.28 -15.63
N MET A 53 14.70 11.66 -16.72
CA MET A 53 15.92 10.99 -17.18
C MET A 53 17.12 11.43 -16.34
N LYS A 54 17.85 10.47 -15.76
CA LYS A 54 19.12 10.71 -15.06
C LYS A 54 20.17 9.73 -15.56
N LYS A 55 21.45 10.16 -15.54
CA LYS A 55 22.58 9.27 -15.85
C LYS A 55 23.08 8.57 -14.59
N ILE A 56 23.20 7.24 -14.69
CA ILE A 56 23.95 6.44 -13.73
C ILE A 56 25.13 5.85 -14.45
N GLY A 57 26.31 6.42 -14.21
CA GLY A 57 27.50 6.11 -14.99
C GLY A 57 27.30 6.49 -16.47
N LYS A 58 27.28 5.50 -17.35
CA LYS A 58 27.10 5.69 -18.81
C LYS A 58 25.66 5.39 -19.29
N VAL A 59 24.75 5.02 -18.39
CA VAL A 59 23.40 4.58 -18.74
C VAL A 59 22.38 5.65 -18.40
N ASP A 60 21.48 5.97 -19.33
CA ASP A 60 20.32 6.81 -19.08
C ASP A 60 19.21 5.98 -18.43
N VAL A 61 18.77 6.41 -17.26
CA VAL A 61 17.76 5.71 -16.45
C VAL A 61 16.59 6.65 -16.15
N LYS A 62 15.39 6.14 -16.25
CA LYS A 62 14.17 6.86 -15.85
C LYS A 62 13.94 6.72 -14.35
N PHE A 63 13.69 7.83 -13.69
CA PHE A 63 13.28 7.94 -12.30
C PHE A 63 11.90 8.55 -12.22
N SER A 64 11.11 8.16 -11.24
CA SER A 64 9.85 8.86 -10.94
C SER A 64 10.13 10.33 -10.61
N SER A 65 9.17 11.21 -10.92
CA SER A 65 9.23 12.59 -10.41
C SER A 65 9.20 12.61 -8.88
N PRO A 66 9.69 13.67 -8.22
CA PRO A 66 9.62 13.77 -6.75
C PRO A 66 8.20 13.69 -6.21
N GLU A 67 7.22 14.27 -6.91
CA GLU A 67 5.81 14.21 -6.53
C GLU A 67 5.26 12.79 -6.61
N ASP A 68 5.52 12.11 -7.72
CA ASP A 68 5.07 10.73 -7.93
C ASP A 68 5.74 9.77 -6.94
N LEU A 69 7.02 10.03 -6.61
CA LEU A 69 7.75 9.28 -5.59
C LEU A 69 7.13 9.51 -4.20
N LEU A 70 6.79 10.75 -3.83
CA LEU A 70 6.13 11.04 -2.56
C LEU A 70 4.79 10.33 -2.44
N ILE A 71 3.95 10.39 -3.49
CA ILE A 71 2.65 9.70 -3.51
C ILE A 71 2.85 8.19 -3.34
N HIS A 72 3.81 7.62 -4.08
CA HIS A 72 4.11 6.19 -3.99
C HIS A 72 4.61 5.78 -2.60
N LEU A 73 5.54 6.53 -2.00
CA LEU A 73 6.06 6.26 -0.65
C LEU A 73 4.93 6.29 0.38
N CYS A 74 4.04 7.29 0.31
CA CYS A 74 2.91 7.41 1.22
C CYS A 74 1.90 6.27 1.05
N GLU A 75 1.56 5.92 -0.19
CA GLU A 75 0.67 4.80 -0.50
C GLU A 75 1.27 3.47 -0.05
N HIS A 76 2.54 3.25 -0.36
CA HIS A 76 3.25 2.03 -0.03
C HIS A 76 3.34 1.82 1.49
N ALA A 77 3.69 2.86 2.24
CA ALA A 77 3.74 2.78 3.70
C ALA A 77 2.38 2.50 4.33
N SER A 78 1.34 3.20 3.88
CA SER A 78 0.03 3.20 4.53
C SER A 78 -0.89 2.07 4.05
N VAL A 79 -0.92 1.79 2.75
CA VAL A 79 -1.86 0.83 2.15
C VAL A 79 -1.26 -0.56 2.00
N HIS A 80 0.00 -0.66 1.57
CA HIS A 80 0.66 -1.96 1.40
C HIS A 80 1.21 -2.51 2.70
N HIS A 81 1.90 -1.68 3.48
CA HIS A 81 2.61 -2.13 4.68
C HIS A 81 1.90 -1.79 5.99
N LEU A 82 0.82 -0.99 5.98
CA LEU A 82 0.13 -0.58 7.21
C LEU A 82 1.09 -0.01 8.25
N PHE A 83 2.04 0.78 7.77
CA PHE A 83 3.14 1.36 8.58
C PHE A 83 4.08 0.32 9.23
N ASN A 84 4.00 -0.95 8.84
CA ASN A 84 4.84 -2.03 9.37
C ASN A 84 6.21 -2.17 8.66
N ASN A 85 6.58 -1.20 7.84
CA ASN A 85 7.89 -1.10 7.19
C ASN A 85 8.91 -0.28 8.01
N GLY A 86 8.56 0.05 9.24
CA GLY A 86 9.40 0.80 10.17
C GLY A 86 9.43 2.32 9.92
N PRO A 87 10.09 3.08 10.80
CA PRO A 87 10.06 4.55 10.78
C PRO A 87 10.95 5.20 9.70
N LEU A 88 11.80 4.44 8.99
CA LEU A 88 12.71 4.96 7.97
C LEU A 88 11.98 5.71 6.87
N ILE A 89 10.75 5.33 6.55
CA ILE A 89 9.91 6.02 5.57
C ILE A 89 9.71 7.51 5.88
N LEU A 90 9.66 7.87 7.17
CA LEU A 90 9.52 9.27 7.57
C LEU A 90 10.77 10.09 7.21
N SER A 91 11.96 9.46 7.29
CA SER A 91 13.22 10.08 6.87
C SER A 91 13.29 10.26 5.36
N ASP A 92 12.81 9.29 4.59
CA ASP A 92 12.76 9.38 3.13
C ASP A 92 11.83 10.52 2.68
N ILE A 93 10.66 10.63 3.31
CA ILE A 93 9.70 11.72 3.06
C ILE A 93 10.27 13.07 3.47
N ASN A 94 10.92 13.14 4.65
CA ASN A 94 11.56 14.36 5.13
C ASN A 94 12.65 14.84 4.16
N TYR A 95 13.50 13.93 3.69
CA TYR A 95 14.51 14.23 2.69
C TYR A 95 13.88 14.75 1.41
N LEU A 96 12.89 14.04 0.88
CA LEU A 96 12.24 14.39 -0.39
C LEU A 96 11.57 15.77 -0.34
N VAL A 97 10.81 16.04 0.72
CA VAL A 97 10.11 17.33 0.91
C VAL A 97 11.08 18.49 1.11
N ASN A 98 12.17 18.29 1.84
CA ASN A 98 13.12 19.38 2.14
C ASN A 98 14.13 19.63 1.02
N THR A 99 14.31 18.71 0.05
CA THR A 99 15.32 18.85 -1.02
C THR A 99 14.73 19.14 -2.39
N HIS A 100 13.39 19.10 -2.53
CA HIS A 100 12.71 19.36 -3.81
C HIS A 100 11.60 20.39 -3.62
N GLU A 101 11.43 21.24 -4.63
CA GLU A 101 10.22 22.06 -4.76
C GLU A 101 9.11 21.20 -5.37
N LEU A 102 8.15 20.79 -4.52
CA LEU A 102 7.07 19.88 -4.91
C LEU A 102 5.87 20.67 -5.44
N ASP A 103 5.28 20.19 -6.52
CA ASP A 103 3.97 20.63 -7.00
C ASP A 103 2.85 20.03 -6.12
N TRP A 104 2.52 20.72 -5.05
CA TRP A 104 1.47 20.29 -4.13
C TRP A 104 0.07 20.27 -4.75
N VAL A 105 -0.18 21.11 -5.77
CA VAL A 105 -1.46 21.11 -6.49
C VAL A 105 -1.63 19.78 -7.23
N TYR A 106 -0.60 19.35 -7.95
CA TYR A 106 -0.58 18.04 -8.60
C TYR A 106 -0.74 16.90 -7.60
N ILE A 107 0.00 16.91 -6.48
CA ILE A 107 -0.08 15.87 -5.45
C ILE A 107 -1.50 15.75 -4.90
N LEU A 108 -2.14 16.87 -4.54
CA LEU A 108 -3.51 16.89 -4.03
C LEU A 108 -4.53 16.41 -5.07
N GLN A 109 -4.37 16.79 -6.33
CA GLN A 109 -5.24 16.35 -7.41
C GLN A 109 -5.15 14.84 -7.62
N VAL A 110 -3.94 14.30 -7.74
CA VAL A 110 -3.69 12.88 -7.99
C VAL A 110 -4.18 12.02 -6.83
N THR A 111 -3.87 12.40 -5.59
CA THR A 111 -4.30 11.64 -4.41
C THR A 111 -5.82 11.63 -4.25
N LYS A 112 -6.50 12.71 -4.61
CA LYS A 112 -7.97 12.76 -4.64
C LYS A 112 -8.53 11.85 -5.74
N GLU A 113 -7.96 11.89 -6.93
CA GLU A 113 -8.38 11.06 -8.07
C GLU A 113 -8.25 9.56 -7.75
N TYR A 114 -7.13 9.17 -7.16
CA TYR A 114 -6.84 7.76 -6.81
C TYR A 114 -7.33 7.35 -5.42
N GLN A 115 -7.98 8.25 -4.67
CA GLN A 115 -8.56 8.01 -3.34
C GLN A 115 -7.50 7.70 -2.26
N TYR A 116 -6.33 8.32 -2.34
CA TYR A 116 -5.25 8.20 -1.34
C TYR A 116 -5.14 9.39 -0.39
N THR A 117 -6.11 10.32 -0.40
CA THR A 117 -6.08 11.56 0.37
C THR A 117 -5.82 11.32 1.86
N ARG A 118 -6.55 10.36 2.48
CA ARG A 118 -6.38 10.04 3.90
C ARG A 118 -5.03 9.36 4.19
N ALA A 119 -4.58 8.48 3.31
CA ALA A 119 -3.29 7.82 3.41
C ALA A 119 -2.15 8.85 3.38
N LEU A 120 -2.18 9.76 2.42
CA LEU A 120 -1.23 10.87 2.31
C LEU A 120 -1.25 11.73 3.56
N LEU A 121 -2.43 12.15 4.04
CA LEU A 121 -2.57 12.98 5.24
C LEU A 121 -1.86 12.36 6.45
N ILE A 122 -2.17 11.09 6.76
CA ILE A 122 -1.63 10.42 7.94
C ILE A 122 -0.11 10.36 7.88
N VAL A 123 0.46 9.98 6.73
CA VAL A 123 1.92 9.89 6.56
C VAL A 123 2.59 11.25 6.66
N LEU A 124 2.03 12.29 6.04
CA LEU A 124 2.56 13.66 6.11
C LEU A 124 2.46 14.22 7.52
N MET A 125 1.37 13.96 8.24
CA MET A 125 1.23 14.35 9.64
C MET A 125 2.27 13.65 10.53
N GLN A 126 2.48 12.35 10.35
CA GLN A 126 3.56 11.62 11.06
C GLN A 126 4.93 12.21 10.76
N ALA A 127 5.25 12.48 9.50
CA ALA A 127 6.51 13.08 9.12
C ALA A 127 6.68 14.49 9.71
N SER A 128 5.62 15.28 9.74
CA SER A 128 5.63 16.63 10.35
C SER A 128 5.88 16.56 11.86
N VAL A 129 5.16 15.69 12.56
CA VAL A 129 5.21 15.59 14.05
C VAL A 129 6.50 14.90 14.53
N LYS A 130 6.93 13.81 13.88
CA LYS A 130 8.01 12.97 14.38
C LYS A 130 9.40 13.37 13.89
N VAL A 131 9.53 13.88 12.66
CA VAL A 131 10.83 14.26 12.07
C VAL A 131 10.87 15.72 11.60
N ASN A 132 9.88 16.52 12.02
CA ASN A 132 9.81 17.96 11.75
C ASN A 132 9.88 18.33 10.25
N THR A 133 9.23 17.52 9.40
CA THR A 133 9.14 17.77 7.96
C THR A 133 8.33 19.04 7.71
N LYS A 134 8.85 19.96 6.89
CA LYS A 134 8.23 21.25 6.60
C LYS A 134 7.15 21.12 5.52
N ILE A 135 5.95 20.71 5.90
CA ILE A 135 4.82 20.59 5.00
C ILE A 135 3.99 21.89 5.09
N PRO A 136 3.59 22.48 3.95
CA PRO A 136 2.75 23.67 3.98
C PRO A 136 1.43 23.41 4.72
N VAL A 137 1.07 24.30 5.65
CA VAL A 137 -0.15 24.16 6.46
C VAL A 137 -1.41 24.05 5.59
N GLN A 138 -1.45 24.81 4.49
CA GLN A 138 -2.56 24.79 3.53
C GLN A 138 -2.73 23.39 2.87
N VAL A 139 -1.63 22.66 2.66
CA VAL A 139 -1.67 21.28 2.14
C VAL A 139 -2.32 20.34 3.16
N LEU A 140 -1.89 20.40 4.42
CA LEU A 140 -2.47 19.58 5.49
C LEU A 140 -3.95 19.88 5.69
N GLN A 141 -4.35 21.16 5.67
CA GLN A 141 -5.74 21.57 5.75
C GLN A 141 -6.57 21.06 4.56
N SER A 142 -6.04 21.17 3.34
CA SER A 142 -6.69 20.67 2.12
C SER A 142 -6.89 19.14 2.15
N LEU A 143 -6.05 18.42 2.88
CA LEU A 143 -6.16 16.98 3.11
C LEU A 143 -7.13 16.64 4.24
N GLY A 144 -7.60 17.63 5.02
CA GLY A 144 -8.54 17.45 6.12
C GLY A 144 -7.86 17.22 7.49
N ALA A 145 -6.70 17.84 7.73
CA ALA A 145 -5.99 17.72 9.01
C ALA A 145 -6.83 18.13 10.21
N ASP A 146 -7.69 19.16 10.06
CA ASP A 146 -8.58 19.64 11.12
C ASP A 146 -9.64 18.62 11.55
N GLN A 147 -9.89 17.60 10.74
CA GLN A 147 -10.86 16.52 10.99
C GLN A 147 -10.18 15.20 11.38
N LEU A 148 -8.85 15.17 11.45
CA LEU A 148 -8.11 13.98 11.81
C LEU A 148 -8.12 13.76 13.32
N ASP A 149 -8.63 12.61 13.77
CA ASP A 149 -8.44 12.16 15.14
C ASP A 149 -6.96 11.91 15.40
N MET A 150 -6.36 12.64 16.32
CA MET A 150 -4.94 12.56 16.65
C MET A 150 -4.55 11.19 17.20
N SER A 151 -5.48 10.43 17.80
CA SER A 151 -5.23 9.05 18.26
C SER A 151 -4.83 8.10 17.13
N VAL A 152 -5.16 8.45 15.88
CA VAL A 152 -4.70 7.71 14.69
C VAL A 152 -3.19 7.79 14.55
N LEU A 153 -2.57 8.94 14.88
CA LEU A 153 -1.13 9.11 14.80
C LEU A 153 -0.39 8.25 15.83
N ASP A 154 -0.93 8.13 17.04
CA ASP A 154 -0.37 7.26 18.09
C ASP A 154 -0.44 5.79 17.65
N THR A 155 -1.60 5.38 17.09
CA THR A 155 -1.76 4.02 16.56
C THR A 155 -0.75 3.73 15.43
N VAL A 156 -0.52 4.69 14.54
CA VAL A 156 0.43 4.54 13.43
C VAL A 156 1.87 4.47 13.95
N GLU A 157 2.21 5.25 14.96
CA GLU A 157 3.53 5.15 15.63
C GLU A 157 3.76 3.77 16.22
N ASP A 158 2.79 3.24 16.96
CA ASP A 158 2.86 1.88 17.51
C ASP A 158 3.08 0.83 16.42
N LEU A 159 2.37 0.96 15.29
CA LEU A 159 2.54 0.06 14.14
C LEU A 159 3.94 0.16 13.53
N MET A 160 4.50 1.36 13.39
CA MET A 160 5.86 1.58 12.86
C MET A 160 6.95 1.00 13.77
N LEU A 161 6.73 1.01 15.08
CA LEU A 161 7.69 0.56 16.09
C LEU A 161 7.54 -0.92 16.44
N THR A 162 6.41 -1.54 16.07
CA THR A 162 6.14 -2.96 16.32
C THR A 162 6.96 -3.83 15.36
N SER A 163 7.47 -4.95 15.84
CA SER A 163 8.25 -5.86 14.98
C SER A 163 7.42 -6.40 13.82
N ILE A 164 8.06 -6.54 12.66
CA ILE A 164 7.46 -7.11 11.44
C ILE A 164 6.82 -8.48 11.70
N GLU A 165 7.38 -9.27 12.61
CA GLU A 165 6.87 -10.61 12.96
C GLU A 165 5.53 -10.57 13.69
N ALA A 166 5.32 -9.59 14.57
CA ALA A 166 4.04 -9.42 15.28
C ALA A 166 2.90 -9.02 14.33
N ASN A 167 3.22 -8.35 13.22
CA ASN A 167 2.25 -7.82 12.26
C ASN A 167 2.05 -8.67 11.00
N LYS A 168 2.69 -9.83 10.87
CA LYS A 168 2.55 -10.73 9.69
C LYS A 168 1.12 -11.10 9.31
N ASN A 169 0.17 -10.90 10.22
CA ASN A 169 -1.24 -11.24 10.01
C ASN A 169 -2.09 -10.09 9.45
N MET A 170 -1.53 -8.89 9.34
CA MET A 170 -2.22 -7.74 8.73
C MET A 170 -2.02 -7.76 7.21
N ASN A 171 -3.08 -7.63 6.46
CA ASN A 171 -3.06 -7.59 5.00
C ASN A 171 -3.92 -6.46 4.44
N GLU A 172 -3.86 -6.25 3.12
CA GLU A 172 -4.59 -5.22 2.38
C GLU A 172 -6.11 -5.16 2.73
N ALA A 173 -6.74 -6.30 2.98
CA ALA A 173 -8.16 -6.33 3.31
C ALA A 173 -8.44 -5.84 4.74
N THR A 174 -7.55 -6.14 5.68
CA THR A 174 -7.57 -5.59 7.05
C THR A 174 -7.39 -4.08 7.01
N THR A 175 -6.54 -3.59 6.12
CA THR A 175 -6.28 -2.18 5.87
C THR A 175 -7.55 -1.44 5.46
N LYS A 176 -8.31 -1.99 4.51
CA LYS A 176 -9.55 -1.38 4.05
C LYS A 176 -10.56 -1.21 5.18
N ILE A 177 -10.63 -2.19 6.10
CA ILE A 177 -11.50 -2.12 7.27
C ILE A 177 -11.01 -1.05 8.25
N PHE A 178 -9.70 -0.96 8.47
CA PHE A 178 -9.09 0.02 9.38
C PHE A 178 -9.28 1.46 8.89
N TYR A 179 -9.12 1.70 7.58
CA TYR A 179 -9.26 3.04 6.99
C TYR A 179 -10.68 3.41 6.59
N ALA A 180 -11.65 2.51 6.74
CA ALA A 180 -13.06 2.79 6.42
C ALA A 180 -13.63 3.83 7.39
N ASN A 181 -14.20 4.91 6.83
CA ASN A 181 -14.75 6.04 7.59
C ASN A 181 -16.20 5.79 8.07
N SER A 182 -16.88 4.80 7.49
CA SER A 182 -18.29 4.51 7.81
C SER A 182 -18.50 3.02 8.04
N ALA A 183 -19.57 2.69 8.78
CA ALA A 183 -20.00 1.31 8.99
C ALA A 183 -20.27 0.58 7.66
N ILE A 184 -20.82 1.29 6.67
CA ILE A 184 -21.11 0.76 5.33
C ILE A 184 -19.82 0.36 4.62
N GLU A 185 -18.79 1.23 4.67
CA GLU A 185 -17.47 0.92 4.08
C GLU A 185 -16.79 -0.26 4.77
N LYS A 186 -16.90 -0.36 6.10
CA LYS A 186 -16.38 -1.50 6.86
C LYS A 186 -17.06 -2.82 6.45
N ILE A 187 -18.39 -2.81 6.32
CA ILE A 187 -19.16 -3.97 5.86
C ILE A 187 -18.77 -4.33 4.43
N LYS A 188 -18.62 -3.36 3.53
CA LYS A 188 -18.19 -3.60 2.16
C LYS A 188 -16.79 -4.21 2.11
N ALA A 189 -15.85 -3.70 2.88
CA ALA A 189 -14.49 -4.23 2.97
C ALA A 189 -14.48 -5.67 3.54
N LEU A 190 -15.33 -5.97 4.52
CA LEU A 190 -15.54 -7.34 5.04
C LEU A 190 -16.07 -8.28 3.96
N ILE A 191 -17.07 -7.86 3.19
CA ILE A 191 -17.62 -8.66 2.08
C ILE A 191 -16.54 -8.93 1.03
N GLU A 192 -15.75 -7.92 0.65
CA GLU A 192 -14.63 -8.09 -0.29
C GLU A 192 -13.55 -9.04 0.25
N LEU A 193 -13.31 -9.06 1.56
CA LEU A 193 -12.39 -9.99 2.22
C LEU A 193 -12.89 -11.43 2.18
N ILE A 194 -14.18 -11.64 2.42
CA ILE A 194 -14.80 -12.97 2.50
C ILE A 194 -15.03 -13.54 1.09
N PHE A 195 -15.53 -12.72 0.17
CA PHE A 195 -15.92 -13.11 -1.18
C PHE A 195 -14.97 -12.51 -2.23
N VAL A 196 -13.78 -13.09 -2.33
CA VAL A 196 -12.78 -12.71 -3.35
C VAL A 196 -13.15 -13.28 -4.72
N SER A 197 -12.53 -12.76 -5.79
CA SER A 197 -12.72 -13.29 -7.13
C SER A 197 -12.15 -14.72 -7.29
N ARG A 198 -12.67 -15.48 -8.26
CA ARG A 198 -12.16 -16.82 -8.61
C ARG A 198 -10.66 -16.81 -8.97
N ILE A 199 -10.18 -15.73 -9.55
CA ILE A 199 -8.76 -15.54 -9.88
C ILE A 199 -7.89 -15.56 -8.63
N VAL A 200 -8.34 -14.91 -7.55
CA VAL A 200 -7.62 -14.89 -6.26
C VAL A 200 -7.58 -16.30 -5.66
N ILE A 201 -8.71 -17.03 -5.69
CA ILE A 201 -8.74 -18.43 -5.22
C ILE A 201 -7.78 -19.30 -6.04
N ALA A 202 -7.77 -19.15 -7.36
CA ALA A 202 -6.85 -19.91 -8.24
C ALA A 202 -5.38 -19.55 -8.00
N GLY A 203 -5.09 -18.35 -7.53
CA GLY A 203 -3.74 -17.95 -7.11
C GLY A 203 -3.32 -18.55 -5.76
N GLU A 204 -4.26 -18.74 -4.84
CA GLU A 204 -4.00 -19.31 -3.50
C GLU A 204 -4.01 -20.84 -3.45
N PHE A 205 -4.73 -21.51 -4.36
CA PHE A 205 -4.98 -22.96 -4.36
C PHE A 205 -4.71 -23.59 -5.73
N PRO A 206 -4.38 -24.88 -5.79
CA PRO A 206 -4.11 -25.58 -7.03
C PRO A 206 -5.40 -25.90 -7.81
N VAL A 207 -6.07 -24.87 -8.30
CA VAL A 207 -7.31 -24.96 -9.08
C VAL A 207 -7.32 -23.92 -10.19
N SER A 208 -7.91 -24.27 -11.34
CA SER A 208 -8.07 -23.31 -12.44
C SER A 208 -9.23 -22.34 -12.12
N GLU A 209 -9.06 -21.03 -12.42
CA GLU A 209 -10.11 -20.01 -12.29
C GLU A 209 -11.38 -20.33 -13.11
N ARG A 210 -11.23 -21.09 -14.20
CA ARG A 210 -12.33 -21.51 -15.08
C ARG A 210 -13.08 -22.74 -14.58
N SER A 211 -12.52 -23.47 -13.63
CA SER A 211 -13.14 -24.65 -13.05
C SER A 211 -14.21 -24.29 -12.01
N LEU A 212 -15.33 -24.96 -12.03
CA LEU A 212 -16.34 -24.84 -10.97
C LEU A 212 -15.84 -25.35 -9.61
N LEU A 213 -14.80 -26.20 -9.58
CA LEU A 213 -14.16 -26.67 -8.36
C LEU A 213 -13.54 -25.52 -7.54
N VAL A 214 -13.32 -24.36 -8.13
CA VAL A 214 -12.82 -23.16 -7.42
C VAL A 214 -13.72 -22.82 -6.22
N TYR A 215 -15.03 -23.07 -6.30
CA TYR A 215 -15.97 -22.76 -5.22
C TYR A 215 -15.78 -23.67 -3.99
N LEU A 216 -15.24 -24.87 -4.13
CA LEU A 216 -14.95 -25.77 -3.02
C LEU A 216 -13.79 -25.27 -2.14
N TYR A 217 -12.98 -24.33 -2.64
CA TYR A 217 -11.88 -23.77 -1.88
C TYR A 217 -12.26 -22.54 -1.04
N TYR A 218 -13.47 -21.96 -1.22
CA TYR A 218 -13.93 -20.86 -0.36
C TYR A 218 -14.04 -21.25 1.13
N PRO A 219 -14.65 -22.39 1.52
CA PRO A 219 -14.67 -22.80 2.91
C PRO A 219 -13.26 -22.99 3.51
N ARG A 220 -12.32 -23.56 2.74
CA ARG A 220 -10.93 -23.74 3.18
C ARG A 220 -10.22 -22.39 3.36
N ARG A 221 -10.49 -21.41 2.49
CA ARG A 221 -10.00 -20.05 2.63
C ARG A 221 -10.59 -19.36 3.85
N TRP A 222 -11.89 -19.49 4.10
CA TRP A 222 -12.54 -18.91 5.28
C TRP A 222 -11.98 -19.51 6.57
N TYR A 223 -11.75 -20.80 6.62
CA TYR A 223 -11.09 -21.43 7.75
C TYR A 223 -9.70 -20.81 8.00
N ARG A 224 -8.88 -20.62 6.94
CA ARG A 224 -7.57 -19.95 7.05
C ARG A 224 -7.70 -18.50 7.49
N LEU A 225 -8.69 -17.77 7.02
CA LEU A 225 -8.94 -16.38 7.46
C LEU A 225 -9.25 -16.33 8.96
N ILE A 226 -10.11 -17.22 9.45
CA ILE A 226 -10.51 -17.27 10.86
C ILE A 226 -9.34 -17.70 11.75
N THR A 227 -8.62 -18.76 11.38
CA THR A 227 -7.59 -19.34 12.25
C THR A 227 -6.26 -18.58 12.21
N GLN A 228 -5.90 -18.00 11.08
CA GLN A 228 -4.60 -17.39 10.90
C GLN A 228 -4.61 -15.86 10.95
N ARG A 229 -5.75 -15.21 10.63
CA ARG A 229 -5.84 -13.75 10.51
C ARG A 229 -6.76 -13.09 11.54
N ALA A 230 -7.80 -13.78 12.02
CA ALA A 230 -8.70 -13.23 13.03
C ALA A 230 -8.02 -12.90 14.37
N PRO A 231 -7.06 -13.68 14.88
CA PRO A 231 -6.34 -13.33 16.11
C PRO A 231 -5.65 -11.97 16.06
N GLY A 232 -5.04 -11.63 14.91
CA GLY A 232 -4.42 -10.31 14.70
C GLY A 232 -5.42 -9.16 14.65
N LEU A 233 -6.60 -9.39 14.05
CA LEU A 233 -7.70 -8.41 14.02
C LEU A 233 -8.29 -8.16 15.42
N VAL A 234 -8.50 -9.21 16.19
CA VAL A 234 -9.04 -9.12 17.55
C VAL A 234 -8.04 -8.43 18.47
N SER A 235 -6.75 -8.76 18.40
CA SER A 235 -5.69 -8.11 19.17
C SER A 235 -5.61 -6.61 18.87
N ALA A 236 -5.68 -6.21 17.60
CA ALA A 236 -5.69 -4.79 17.21
C ALA A 236 -6.96 -4.03 17.66
N TYR A 237 -8.05 -4.73 17.95
CA TYR A 237 -9.32 -4.15 18.41
C TYR A 237 -9.49 -4.17 19.94
N CYS A 238 -8.92 -5.17 20.64
CA CYS A 238 -9.10 -5.35 22.08
C CYS A 238 -8.02 -4.67 22.93
N ASN A 239 -6.93 -4.22 22.34
CA ASN A 239 -5.87 -3.45 23.03
C ASN A 239 -6.07 -1.94 22.94
N ARG A 240 -7.34 -1.53 22.76
CA ARG A 240 -7.79 -0.12 22.86
C ARG A 240 -8.48 0.16 24.15
#